data_0f4ce836f23ec092fdcfbab5396fbd94
#
_entry.id   0f4ce836f23ec092fdcfbab5396fbd94
#
_cell.length_a   1.000
_cell.length_b   1.000
_cell.length_c   1.000
_cell.angle_alpha   90.00
_cell.angle_beta   90.00
_cell.angle_gamma   90.00
#
_symmetry.space_group_name_H-M   'P 1'
#
loop_
_entity.id
_entity.type
_entity.pdbx_description
1 polymer ?
#
loop_
_entity_poly.entity_id
_entity_poly.type
_entity_poly.pdbx_seq_one_letter_code
_entity_poly.pdbx_strand_id
1 'polypeptide(L)'
;GTACMLILPGKSDDKPINFIAVPQYLISFDEGPYGEIDNVYRKLRLKNSVITRQFEDAKIPQDLQQKIDRKPEDFTEFVEATMLDPATDQYKYCVIYKKTSEKIVERSYKTMPWIVSRYMKVAGEIYGRGPLLTAMPDIKSLNKTVELLLKNASINIAGVYTASDDGVLNPNTVRIAPGAIIPVARNAGPQGPSLTPLARSGDVNLSQLVINDLRINIKKILL
;
A
#
# COMPACT_ATOMS: atom_id res chain seq x y z
N GLY A 1 -10.75 3.73 -1.17
CA GLY A 1 -12.10 4.17 -0.95
C GLY A 1 -12.28 5.69 -0.98
N THR A 2 -11.22 6.48 -0.81
CA THR A 2 -11.28 7.95 -0.85
C THR A 2 -10.40 8.47 -1.99
N ALA A 3 -10.91 9.40 -2.78
CA ALA A 3 -10.17 10.13 -3.80
C ALA A 3 -10.20 11.63 -3.45
N CYS A 4 -9.07 12.31 -3.60
CA CYS A 4 -8.94 13.71 -3.24
C CYS A 4 -8.35 14.50 -4.40
N MET A 5 -8.93 15.68 -4.63
CA MET A 5 -8.49 16.62 -5.66
C MET A 5 -8.49 18.03 -5.09
N LEU A 6 -7.40 18.74 -5.31
CA LEU A 6 -7.29 20.17 -4.98
C LEU A 6 -7.53 20.98 -6.25
N ILE A 7 -8.37 21.98 -6.15
CA ILE A 7 -8.68 22.93 -7.22
C ILE A 7 -8.09 24.29 -6.84
N LEU A 8 -7.20 24.78 -7.65
CA LEU A 8 -6.56 26.09 -7.47
C LEU A 8 -6.79 26.98 -8.69
N PRO A 9 -6.76 28.29 -8.52
CA PRO A 9 -6.73 29.22 -9.65
C PRO A 9 -5.56 28.90 -10.57
N GLY A 10 -5.81 29.00 -11.86
CA GLY A 10 -4.76 28.86 -12.88
C GLY A 10 -3.86 30.09 -12.95
N LYS A 11 -2.76 29.95 -13.70
CA LYS A 11 -1.77 31.00 -13.85
C LYS A 11 -1.95 31.87 -15.11
N SER A 12 -2.80 31.43 -16.01
CA SER A 12 -3.06 32.11 -17.29
C SER A 12 -4.51 31.99 -17.70
N ASP A 13 -4.97 32.89 -18.53
CA ASP A 13 -6.35 32.90 -19.07
C ASP A 13 -6.63 31.63 -19.89
N ASP A 14 -5.62 31.04 -20.52
CA ASP A 14 -5.76 29.77 -21.26
C ASP A 14 -6.01 28.58 -20.33
N LYS A 15 -5.56 28.68 -19.06
CA LYS A 15 -5.76 27.64 -18.04
C LYS A 15 -6.22 28.27 -16.73
N PRO A 16 -7.51 28.65 -16.65
CA PRO A 16 -8.05 29.39 -15.51
C PRO A 16 -8.13 28.56 -14.22
N ILE A 17 -8.10 27.23 -14.34
CA ILE A 17 -8.24 26.32 -13.20
C ILE A 17 -7.18 25.22 -13.29
N ASN A 18 -6.55 24.92 -12.16
CA ASN A 18 -5.64 23.79 -12.01
C ASN A 18 -6.28 22.71 -11.14
N PHE A 19 -6.30 21.49 -11.65
CA PHE A 19 -6.75 20.30 -10.93
C PHE A 19 -5.53 19.47 -10.50
N ILE A 20 -5.40 19.25 -9.21
CA ILE A 20 -4.29 18.48 -8.62
C ILE A 20 -4.84 17.25 -7.93
N ALA A 21 -4.66 16.07 -8.53
CA ALA A 21 -4.99 14.82 -7.88
C ALA A 21 -4.00 14.54 -6.74
N VAL A 22 -4.52 14.26 -5.56
CA VAL A 22 -3.69 14.06 -4.36
C VAL A 22 -3.94 12.68 -3.79
N PRO A 23 -2.87 11.86 -3.61
CA PRO A 23 -2.99 10.55 -3.01
C PRO A 23 -3.51 10.61 -1.57
N GLN A 24 -4.42 9.69 -1.22
CA GLN A 24 -5.04 9.63 0.11
C GLN A 24 -4.03 9.56 1.27
N TYR A 25 -2.89 8.89 1.09
CA TYR A 25 -1.90 8.74 2.16
C TYR A 25 -1.17 10.06 2.52
N LEU A 26 -1.29 11.10 1.71
CA LEU A 26 -0.75 12.44 1.97
C LEU A 26 -1.75 13.37 2.64
N ILE A 27 -3.02 12.96 2.75
CA ILE A 27 -4.12 13.82 3.21
C ILE A 27 -4.69 13.29 4.51
N SER A 28 -5.01 14.21 5.41
CA SER A 28 -5.90 14.05 6.55
C SER A 28 -7.01 15.07 6.46
N PHE A 29 -8.23 14.70 6.79
CA PHE A 29 -9.37 15.61 6.78
C PHE A 29 -10.34 15.30 7.90
N ASP A 30 -11.11 16.31 8.30
CA ASP A 30 -12.11 16.22 9.34
C ASP A 30 -13.49 16.51 8.77
N GLU A 31 -14.50 15.86 9.32
CA GLU A 31 -15.90 16.09 9.01
C GLU A 31 -16.55 17.05 9.98
N GLY A 32 -17.38 17.92 9.44
CA GLY A 32 -18.31 18.72 10.20
C GLY A 32 -19.54 17.94 10.65
N PRO A 33 -20.44 18.59 11.39
CA PRO A 33 -21.61 17.96 12.02
C PRO A 33 -22.60 17.32 11.02
N TYR A 34 -22.61 17.77 9.78
CA TYR A 34 -23.51 17.26 8.73
C TYR A 34 -22.81 16.31 7.75
N GLY A 35 -21.57 15.89 8.05
CA GLY A 35 -20.80 15.00 7.21
C GLY A 35 -20.10 15.65 6.02
N GLU A 36 -20.09 16.97 5.98
CA GLU A 36 -19.29 17.78 5.07
C GLU A 36 -17.82 17.78 5.49
N ILE A 37 -16.93 18.13 4.58
CA ILE A 37 -15.50 18.21 4.89
C ILE A 37 -15.18 19.66 5.27
N ASP A 38 -14.87 19.89 6.53
CA ASP A 38 -14.57 21.22 7.05
C ASP A 38 -13.08 21.55 6.97
N ASN A 39 -12.23 20.59 7.27
CA ASN A 39 -10.80 20.81 7.30
C ASN A 39 -10.07 19.75 6.47
N VAL A 40 -9.05 20.19 5.74
CA VAL A 40 -8.17 19.29 4.98
C VAL A 40 -6.72 19.68 5.21
N TYR A 41 -5.90 18.69 5.52
CA TYR A 41 -4.47 18.85 5.74
C TYR A 41 -3.71 17.93 4.78
N ARG A 42 -2.71 18.48 4.11
CA ARG A 42 -1.87 17.72 3.17
C ARG A 42 -0.39 17.86 3.53
N LYS A 43 0.31 16.73 3.55
CA LYS A 43 1.77 16.72 3.57
C LYS A 43 2.29 16.97 2.16
N LEU A 44 3.09 18.01 1.99
CA LEU A 44 3.65 18.41 0.71
C LEU A 44 5.16 18.40 0.79
N ARG A 45 5.82 17.74 -0.17
CA ARG A 45 7.27 17.71 -0.29
C ARG A 45 7.65 18.25 -1.65
N LEU A 46 8.36 19.37 -1.69
CA LEU A 46 8.74 20.05 -2.91
C LEU A 46 10.26 20.15 -3.05
N LYS A 47 10.74 20.10 -4.28
CA LYS A 47 12.09 20.52 -4.62
C LYS A 47 12.25 22.01 -4.32
N ASN A 48 13.40 22.40 -3.79
CA ASN A 48 13.64 23.79 -3.43
C ASN A 48 13.56 24.73 -4.65
N SER A 49 14.03 24.31 -5.81
CA SER A 49 13.96 25.06 -7.06
C SER A 49 12.54 25.33 -7.59
N VAL A 50 11.53 24.60 -7.10
CA VAL A 50 10.14 24.70 -7.57
C VAL A 50 9.28 25.57 -6.65
N ILE A 51 9.72 25.82 -5.42
CA ILE A 51 8.92 26.48 -4.37
C ILE A 51 8.42 27.86 -4.80
N THR A 52 9.33 28.72 -5.27
CA THR A 52 9.01 30.07 -5.74
C THR A 52 8.09 30.08 -6.95
N ARG A 53 8.26 29.11 -7.83
CA ARG A 53 7.41 28.96 -9.02
C ARG A 53 6.01 28.46 -8.70
N GLN A 54 5.88 27.61 -7.67
CA GLN A 54 4.59 27.08 -7.24
C GLN A 54 3.80 28.06 -6.41
N PHE A 55 4.49 28.82 -5.56
CA PHE A 55 3.89 29.80 -4.64
C PHE A 55 4.50 31.18 -4.90
N GLU A 56 3.97 31.88 -5.89
CA GLU A 56 4.46 33.22 -6.30
C GLU A 56 4.19 34.29 -5.24
N ASP A 57 3.14 34.09 -4.44
CA ASP A 57 2.74 34.96 -3.32
C ASP A 57 3.34 34.55 -1.96
N ALA A 58 4.31 33.61 -1.96
CA ALA A 58 4.90 33.10 -0.73
C ALA A 58 5.80 34.13 -0.05
N LYS A 59 5.60 34.30 1.26
CA LYS A 59 6.54 35.00 2.14
C LYS A 59 7.63 34.00 2.55
N ILE A 60 8.77 34.04 1.87
CA ILE A 60 9.84 33.06 2.05
C ILE A 60 10.72 33.49 3.23
N PRO A 61 10.83 32.68 4.32
CA PRO A 61 11.76 32.93 5.41
C PRO A 61 13.22 32.87 4.95
N GLN A 62 14.12 33.60 5.62
CA GLN A 62 15.54 33.63 5.25
C GLN A 62 16.20 32.26 5.23
N ASP A 63 15.87 31.39 6.19
CA ASP A 63 16.37 30.01 6.26
C ASP A 63 15.95 29.19 5.02
N LEU A 64 14.72 29.40 4.56
CA LEU A 64 14.20 28.72 3.37
C LEU A 64 14.84 29.28 2.10
N GLN A 65 15.04 30.61 2.03
CA GLN A 65 15.72 31.26 0.92
C GLN A 65 17.16 30.74 0.76
N GLN A 66 17.91 30.62 1.86
CA GLN A 66 19.26 30.04 1.85
C GLN A 66 19.29 28.60 1.34
N LYS A 67 18.25 27.82 1.64
CA LYS A 67 18.14 26.45 1.10
C LYS A 67 17.85 26.43 -0.39
N ILE A 68 16.97 27.31 -0.86
CA ILE A 68 16.66 27.44 -2.28
C ILE A 68 17.93 27.77 -3.07
N ASP A 69 18.74 28.71 -2.56
CA ASP A 69 19.94 29.18 -3.24
C ASP A 69 21.11 28.19 -3.19
N ARG A 70 21.32 27.55 -2.04
CA ARG A 70 22.47 26.66 -1.85
C ARG A 70 22.22 25.22 -2.26
N LYS A 71 20.97 24.75 -2.18
CA LYS A 71 20.58 23.35 -2.41
C LYS A 71 19.27 23.26 -3.21
N PRO A 72 19.26 23.69 -4.47
CA PRO A 72 18.05 23.73 -5.30
C PRO A 72 17.45 22.35 -5.57
N GLU A 73 18.29 21.30 -5.58
CA GLU A 73 17.87 19.91 -5.84
C GLU A 73 17.32 19.18 -4.62
N ASP A 74 17.58 19.68 -3.41
CA ASP A 74 17.07 19.11 -2.18
C ASP A 74 15.56 19.35 -2.04
N PHE A 75 14.93 18.56 -1.17
CA PHE A 75 13.49 18.64 -0.91
C PHE A 75 13.21 19.30 0.44
N THR A 76 12.18 20.12 0.47
CA THR A 76 11.64 20.74 1.68
C THR A 76 10.21 20.28 1.93
N GLU A 77 9.88 20.03 3.19
CA GLU A 77 8.55 19.60 3.63
C GLU A 77 7.70 20.78 4.08
N PHE A 78 6.45 20.77 3.62
CA PHE A 78 5.40 21.73 3.98
C PHE A 78 4.15 21.00 4.43
N VAL A 79 3.29 21.72 5.10
CA VAL A 79 1.92 21.31 5.39
C VAL A 79 0.99 22.32 4.73
N GLU A 80 0.17 21.87 3.80
CA GLU A 80 -0.99 22.62 3.33
C GLU A 80 -2.15 22.36 4.28
N ALA A 81 -2.80 23.41 4.73
CA ALA A 81 -3.99 23.31 5.55
C ALA A 81 -5.09 24.19 4.95
N THR A 82 -6.27 23.63 4.84
CA THR A 82 -7.50 24.37 4.53
C THR A 82 -8.47 24.14 5.67
N MET A 83 -8.92 25.20 6.28
CA MET A 83 -9.78 25.14 7.48
C MET A 83 -10.96 26.07 7.31
N LEU A 84 -12.15 25.61 7.70
CA LEU A 84 -13.33 26.44 7.80
C LEU A 84 -13.15 27.43 8.96
N ASP A 85 -13.33 28.72 8.70
CA ASP A 85 -13.41 29.75 9.74
C ASP A 85 -14.87 29.98 10.13
N PRO A 86 -15.30 29.52 11.30
CA PRO A 86 -16.70 29.64 11.72
C PRO A 86 -17.21 31.10 11.84
N ALA A 87 -16.30 32.06 12.02
CA ALA A 87 -16.67 33.48 12.18
C ALA A 87 -17.02 34.13 10.83
N THR A 88 -16.38 33.70 9.75
CA THR A 88 -16.54 34.34 8.42
C THR A 88 -17.21 33.41 7.40
N ASP A 89 -17.44 32.15 7.74
CA ASP A 89 -17.95 31.11 6.84
C ASP A 89 -17.12 31.00 5.55
N GLN A 90 -15.80 31.16 5.70
CA GLN A 90 -14.84 31.06 4.61
C GLN A 90 -13.77 30.05 4.91
N TYR A 91 -13.21 29.47 3.86
CA TYR A 91 -12.11 28.50 3.96
C TYR A 91 -10.77 29.22 3.91
N LYS A 92 -10.01 29.17 4.99
CA LYS A 92 -8.65 29.67 5.07
C LYS A 92 -7.68 28.61 4.59
N TYR A 93 -7.01 28.86 3.47
CA TYR A 93 -5.96 28.05 2.93
C TYR A 93 -4.60 28.62 3.34
N CYS A 94 -3.75 27.81 3.93
CA CYS A 94 -2.39 28.20 4.27
C CYS A 94 -1.38 27.10 3.94
N VAL A 95 -0.17 27.52 3.61
CA VAL A 95 1.00 26.65 3.47
C VAL A 95 1.98 26.99 4.58
N ILE A 96 2.36 25.98 5.34
CA ILE A 96 3.21 26.09 6.53
C ILE A 96 4.54 25.42 6.24
N TYR A 97 5.63 26.14 6.44
CA TYR A 97 6.96 25.56 6.39
C TYR A 97 7.21 24.76 7.67
N LYS A 98 7.35 23.43 7.53
CA LYS A 98 7.36 22.49 8.67
C LYS A 98 8.49 22.73 9.65
N LYS A 99 9.66 23.21 9.21
CA LYS A 99 10.82 23.39 10.08
C LYS A 99 10.65 24.51 11.10
N THR A 100 10.10 25.65 10.69
CA THR A 100 9.92 26.84 11.55
C THR A 100 8.48 27.02 11.98
N SER A 101 7.55 26.24 11.45
CA SER A 101 6.11 26.39 11.65
C SER A 101 5.55 27.74 11.18
N GLU A 102 6.27 28.42 10.29
CA GLU A 102 5.85 29.70 9.74
C GLU A 102 4.91 29.51 8.55
N LYS A 103 3.86 30.34 8.48
CA LYS A 103 2.99 30.39 7.32
C LYS A 103 3.70 31.14 6.18
N ILE A 104 3.87 30.48 5.04
CA ILE A 104 4.47 31.09 3.85
C ILE A 104 3.44 31.57 2.83
N VAL A 105 2.24 30.98 2.83
CA VAL A 105 1.10 31.38 1.98
C VAL A 105 -0.14 31.43 2.85
N GLU A 106 -1.00 32.43 2.61
CA GLU A 106 -2.31 32.53 3.23
C GLU A 106 -3.31 33.09 2.20
N ARG A 107 -4.41 32.37 1.99
CA ARG A 107 -5.48 32.74 1.06
C ARG A 107 -6.84 32.41 1.69
N SER A 108 -7.87 33.11 1.26
CA SER A 108 -9.26 32.83 1.69
C SER A 108 -10.11 32.47 0.46
N TYR A 109 -10.93 31.45 0.60
CA TYR A 109 -11.84 30.97 -0.43
C TYR A 109 -13.28 30.99 0.12
N LYS A 110 -14.24 31.35 -0.72
CA LYS A 110 -15.68 31.28 -0.35
C LYS A 110 -16.19 29.84 -0.35
N THR A 111 -15.56 28.98 -1.14
CA THR A 111 -15.95 27.57 -1.29
C THR A 111 -14.75 26.68 -1.01
N MET A 112 -15.01 25.47 -0.54
CA MET A 112 -13.97 24.49 -0.28
C MET A 112 -13.17 24.18 -1.56
N PRO A 113 -11.85 24.41 -1.60
CA PRO A 113 -11.02 24.15 -2.78
C PRO A 113 -10.67 22.66 -2.96
N TRP A 114 -11.13 21.82 -2.04
CA TRP A 114 -10.89 20.38 -2.10
C TRP A 114 -12.15 19.62 -2.47
N ILE A 115 -12.03 18.70 -3.41
CA ILE A 115 -13.05 17.70 -3.67
C ILE A 115 -12.56 16.40 -3.02
N VAL A 116 -13.30 15.91 -2.02
CA VAL A 116 -13.06 14.64 -1.35
C VAL A 116 -14.22 13.71 -1.67
N SER A 117 -13.96 12.74 -2.57
CA SER A 117 -14.93 11.73 -2.96
C SER A 117 -14.69 10.44 -2.18
N ARG A 118 -15.76 9.89 -1.60
CA ARG A 118 -15.75 8.64 -0.85
C ARG A 118 -16.60 7.61 -1.57
N TYR A 119 -16.00 6.48 -1.96
CA TYR A 119 -16.71 5.42 -2.69
C TYR A 119 -17.91 4.89 -1.91
N MET A 120 -17.70 4.53 -0.64
CA MET A 120 -18.75 4.14 0.29
C MET A 120 -18.46 4.74 1.66
N LYS A 121 -19.37 5.57 2.16
CA LYS A 121 -19.28 6.14 3.50
C LYS A 121 -19.97 5.20 4.49
N VAL A 122 -19.29 4.89 5.58
CA VAL A 122 -19.84 4.14 6.72
C VAL A 122 -20.00 5.11 7.89
N ALA A 123 -21.09 5.00 8.61
CA ALA A 123 -21.35 5.84 9.78
C ALA A 123 -20.24 5.68 10.82
N GLY A 124 -19.72 6.82 11.31
CA GLY A 124 -18.61 6.87 12.26
C GLY A 124 -17.22 6.75 11.64
N GLU A 125 -17.10 6.59 10.33
CA GLU A 125 -15.81 6.61 9.63
C GLU A 125 -15.65 7.87 8.79
N ILE A 126 -14.52 8.53 8.91
CA ILE A 126 -14.19 9.74 8.15
C ILE A 126 -13.80 9.37 6.71
N TYR A 127 -12.99 8.32 6.54
CA TYR A 127 -12.53 7.86 5.23
C TYR A 127 -13.51 6.88 4.59
N GLY A 128 -13.65 6.97 3.27
CA GLY A 128 -14.48 6.04 2.51
C GLY A 128 -13.86 4.64 2.40
N ARG A 129 -14.70 3.61 2.48
CA ARG A 129 -14.32 2.23 2.18
C ARG A 129 -14.40 1.99 0.67
N GLY A 130 -13.38 1.34 0.11
CA GLY A 130 -13.38 0.91 -1.29
C GLY A 130 -13.72 -0.58 -1.43
N PRO A 131 -14.09 -1.04 -2.63
CA PRO A 131 -14.42 -2.44 -2.87
C PRO A 131 -13.25 -3.37 -2.56
N LEU A 132 -12.02 -2.91 -2.72
CA LEU A 132 -10.83 -3.68 -2.37
C LEU A 132 -10.76 -4.01 -0.88
N LEU A 133 -11.26 -3.14 0.00
CA LEU A 133 -11.28 -3.40 1.44
C LEU A 133 -12.26 -4.54 1.78
N THR A 134 -13.39 -4.60 1.07
CA THR A 134 -14.37 -5.68 1.21
C THR A 134 -13.82 -7.02 0.70
N ALA A 135 -13.07 -7.00 -0.41
CA ALA A 135 -12.43 -8.19 -0.97
C ALA A 135 -11.15 -8.62 -0.22
N MET A 136 -10.63 -7.82 0.71
CA MET A 136 -9.34 -8.05 1.37
C MET A 136 -9.23 -9.40 2.09
N PRO A 137 -10.23 -9.90 2.82
CA PRO A 137 -10.18 -11.23 3.45
C PRO A 137 -9.97 -12.34 2.41
N ASP A 138 -10.71 -12.30 1.31
CA ASP A 138 -10.62 -13.30 0.25
C ASP A 138 -9.27 -13.24 -0.47
N ILE A 139 -8.74 -12.02 -0.70
CA ILE A 139 -7.41 -11.81 -1.28
C ILE A 139 -6.32 -12.39 -0.38
N LYS A 140 -6.40 -12.16 0.94
CA LYS A 140 -5.45 -12.71 1.91
C LYS A 140 -5.52 -14.24 1.95
N SER A 141 -6.72 -14.80 1.95
CA SER A 141 -6.95 -16.25 1.91
C SER A 141 -6.39 -16.86 0.62
N LEU A 142 -6.65 -16.23 -0.53
CA LEU A 142 -6.13 -16.67 -1.82
C LEU A 142 -4.60 -16.67 -1.83
N ASN A 143 -3.97 -15.59 -1.41
CA ASN A 143 -2.51 -15.50 -1.34
C ASN A 143 -1.91 -16.58 -0.44
N LYS A 144 -2.54 -16.83 0.71
CA LYS A 144 -2.08 -17.88 1.64
C LYS A 144 -2.24 -19.27 1.05
N THR A 145 -3.35 -19.55 0.39
CA THR A 145 -3.60 -20.84 -0.28
C THR A 145 -2.58 -21.08 -1.40
N VAL A 146 -2.30 -20.06 -2.22
CA VAL A 146 -1.28 -20.15 -3.28
C VAL A 146 0.12 -20.37 -2.70
N GLU A 147 0.47 -19.68 -1.62
CA GLU A 147 1.75 -19.88 -0.91
C GLU A 147 1.90 -21.33 -0.45
N LEU A 148 0.86 -21.89 0.19
CA LEU A 148 0.88 -23.28 0.68
C LEU A 148 0.94 -24.28 -0.48
N LEU A 149 0.21 -24.01 -1.58
CA LEU A 149 0.28 -24.84 -2.79
C LEU A 149 1.68 -24.88 -3.39
N LEU A 150 2.34 -23.72 -3.50
CA LEU A 150 3.72 -23.64 -4.01
C LEU A 150 4.71 -24.34 -3.08
N LYS A 151 4.56 -24.22 -1.76
CA LYS A 151 5.38 -24.96 -0.81
C LYS A 151 5.19 -26.47 -0.95
N ASN A 152 3.93 -26.92 -1.05
CA ASN A 152 3.63 -28.33 -1.26
C ASN A 152 4.19 -28.82 -2.60
N ALA A 153 4.03 -28.04 -3.67
CA ALA A 153 4.61 -28.37 -4.97
C ALA A 153 6.15 -28.47 -4.91
N SER A 154 6.83 -27.58 -4.22
CA SER A 154 8.29 -27.64 -4.09
C SER A 154 8.76 -28.86 -3.30
N ILE A 155 8.05 -29.24 -2.23
CA ILE A 155 8.33 -30.48 -1.48
C ILE A 155 8.09 -31.71 -2.35
N ASN A 156 7.01 -31.71 -3.14
CA ASN A 156 6.73 -32.83 -4.05
C ASN A 156 7.76 -32.99 -5.18
N ILE A 157 8.28 -31.88 -5.70
CA ILE A 157 9.31 -31.84 -6.74
C ILE A 157 10.67 -32.25 -6.17
N ALA A 158 11.04 -31.72 -5.01
CA ALA A 158 12.31 -32.05 -4.35
C ALA A 158 12.34 -33.49 -3.86
N GLY A 159 11.17 -34.06 -3.53
CA GLY A 159 11.05 -35.37 -2.90
C GLY A 159 11.51 -35.36 -1.45
N VAL A 160 10.63 -35.74 -0.55
CA VAL A 160 10.99 -35.98 0.85
C VAL A 160 10.96 -37.46 1.08
N TYR A 161 12.02 -37.98 1.68
CA TYR A 161 12.19 -39.42 1.93
C TYR A 161 12.36 -39.63 3.44
N THR A 162 11.80 -40.71 3.93
CA THR A 162 12.09 -41.23 5.27
C THR A 162 13.17 -42.31 5.17
N ALA A 163 14.17 -42.25 6.03
CA ALA A 163 15.20 -43.24 6.15
C ALA A 163 15.03 -44.02 7.44
N SER A 164 15.16 -45.37 7.39
CA SER A 164 15.22 -46.19 8.60
C SER A 164 16.59 -46.04 9.23
N ASP A 165 16.65 -45.90 10.56
CA ASP A 165 17.90 -45.88 11.30
C ASP A 165 18.40 -47.32 11.53
N ASP A 166 18.89 -47.93 10.46
CA ASP A 166 19.41 -49.31 10.44
C ASP A 166 20.95 -49.37 10.48
N GLY A 167 21.60 -48.21 10.65
CA GLY A 167 23.07 -48.08 10.65
C GLY A 167 23.71 -48.18 9.27
N VAL A 168 22.97 -48.46 8.22
CA VAL A 168 23.46 -48.57 6.83
C VAL A 168 23.40 -47.25 6.09
N LEU A 169 22.36 -46.50 6.32
CA LEU A 169 22.15 -45.17 5.71
C LEU A 169 22.51 -44.07 6.71
N ASN A 170 23.48 -43.24 6.35
CA ASN A 170 23.75 -42.01 7.10
C ASN A 170 22.98 -40.85 6.42
N PRO A 171 21.90 -40.30 7.04
CA PRO A 171 21.08 -39.24 6.45
C PRO A 171 21.86 -38.00 6.06
N ASN A 172 22.99 -37.72 6.75
CA ASN A 172 23.82 -36.54 6.52
C ASN A 172 24.73 -36.66 5.28
N THR A 173 24.96 -37.88 4.76
CA THR A 173 25.83 -38.10 3.62
C THR A 173 25.08 -38.47 2.33
N VAL A 174 23.81 -38.85 2.44
CA VAL A 174 22.99 -39.22 1.28
C VAL A 174 22.60 -37.98 0.50
N ARG A 175 23.03 -37.86 -0.76
CA ARG A 175 22.61 -36.85 -1.70
C ARG A 175 21.62 -37.43 -2.70
N ILE A 176 20.41 -36.87 -2.72
CA ILE A 176 19.38 -37.23 -3.70
C ILE A 176 19.61 -36.37 -4.94
N ALA A 177 20.24 -36.93 -5.95
CA ALA A 177 20.50 -36.27 -7.24
C ALA A 177 20.25 -37.26 -8.39
N PRO A 178 19.95 -36.79 -9.62
CA PRO A 178 19.84 -37.66 -10.77
C PRO A 178 21.11 -38.49 -10.98
N GLY A 179 20.97 -39.82 -11.03
CA GLY A 179 22.11 -40.77 -11.18
C GLY A 179 22.86 -41.07 -9.88
N ALA A 180 22.43 -40.60 -8.72
CA ALA A 180 23.05 -40.96 -7.44
C ALA A 180 22.76 -42.42 -7.11
N ILE A 181 23.81 -43.15 -6.70
CA ILE A 181 23.70 -44.53 -6.18
C ILE A 181 23.63 -44.43 -4.66
N ILE A 182 22.49 -44.83 -4.10
CA ILE A 182 22.25 -44.83 -2.66
C ILE A 182 22.38 -46.26 -2.15
N PRO A 183 23.32 -46.54 -1.21
CA PRO A 183 23.41 -47.84 -0.62
C PRO A 183 22.17 -48.14 0.23
N VAL A 184 21.55 -49.26 0.02
CA VAL A 184 20.42 -49.78 0.79
C VAL A 184 20.75 -51.08 1.44
N ALA A 185 20.19 -51.38 2.60
CA ALA A 185 20.39 -52.69 3.24
C ALA A 185 19.83 -53.81 2.37
N ARG A 186 20.60 -54.89 2.22
CA ARG A 186 20.29 -56.03 1.35
C ARG A 186 19.10 -56.87 1.86
N ASN A 187 18.81 -56.74 3.13
CA ASN A 187 17.69 -57.46 3.77
C ASN A 187 16.56 -56.45 3.95
N ALA A 188 15.59 -56.47 3.03
CA ALA A 188 14.24 -55.99 3.35
C ALA A 188 13.69 -56.97 4.42
N GLY A 189 14.05 -56.74 5.68
CA GLY A 189 13.47 -57.43 6.81
C GLY A 189 11.99 -57.06 6.92
N PRO A 190 11.26 -57.58 7.91
CA PRO A 190 9.84 -57.27 8.09
C PRO A 190 9.50 -55.77 8.27
N GLN A 191 10.52 -54.92 8.32
CA GLN A 191 10.39 -53.46 8.50
C GLN A 191 10.39 -52.65 7.18
N GLY A 192 10.50 -53.30 6.00
CA GLY A 192 10.46 -52.60 4.70
C GLY A 192 11.78 -51.96 4.24
N PRO A 193 11.79 -51.23 3.14
CA PRO A 193 13.01 -50.66 2.57
C PRO A 193 13.58 -49.53 3.44
N SER A 194 14.91 -49.41 3.50
CA SER A 194 15.65 -48.42 4.28
C SER A 194 15.33 -46.95 3.90
N LEU A 195 14.85 -46.72 2.67
CA LEU A 195 14.46 -45.41 2.18
C LEU A 195 13.06 -45.50 1.55
N THR A 196 12.11 -44.77 2.09
CA THR A 196 10.75 -44.72 1.56
C THR A 196 10.34 -43.28 1.24
N PRO A 197 9.72 -43.02 0.08
CA PRO A 197 9.18 -41.69 -0.19
C PRO A 197 8.07 -41.39 0.78
N LEU A 198 8.12 -40.20 1.38
CA LEU A 198 7.05 -39.71 2.25
C LEU A 198 5.73 -39.61 1.46
N ALA A 199 4.68 -40.24 1.99
CA ALA A 199 3.37 -40.23 1.36
C ALA A 199 2.92 -38.75 1.14
N ARG A 200 2.44 -38.48 -0.07
CA ARG A 200 1.96 -37.13 -0.44
C ARG A 200 0.72 -36.82 0.36
N SER A 201 0.78 -35.74 1.12
CA SER A 201 -0.33 -35.20 1.91
C SER A 201 -0.87 -33.96 1.18
N GLY A 202 -2.12 -34.02 0.77
CA GLY A 202 -2.85 -32.88 0.18
C GLY A 202 -3.35 -33.14 -1.24
N ASP A 203 -4.62 -32.82 -1.45
CA ASP A 203 -5.26 -32.88 -2.77
C ASP A 203 -5.08 -31.56 -3.51
N VAL A 204 -4.28 -31.60 -4.57
CA VAL A 204 -4.01 -30.44 -5.44
C VAL A 204 -5.29 -29.99 -6.17
N ASN A 205 -6.17 -30.92 -6.53
CA ASN A 205 -7.42 -30.63 -7.23
C ASN A 205 -8.37 -29.84 -6.34
N LEU A 206 -8.50 -30.24 -5.08
CA LEU A 206 -9.31 -29.50 -4.09
C LEU A 206 -8.77 -28.08 -3.88
N SER A 207 -7.45 -27.94 -3.78
CA SER A 207 -6.81 -26.64 -3.65
C SER A 207 -7.09 -25.75 -4.85
N GLN A 208 -7.06 -26.29 -6.07
CA GLN A 208 -7.38 -25.56 -7.30
C GLN A 208 -8.82 -25.09 -7.36
N LEU A 209 -9.76 -25.90 -6.87
CA LEU A 209 -11.19 -25.55 -6.79
C LEU A 209 -11.40 -24.36 -5.83
N VAL A 210 -10.80 -24.41 -4.65
CA VAL A 210 -10.87 -23.30 -3.65
C VAL A 210 -10.26 -22.00 -4.21
N ILE A 211 -9.11 -22.11 -4.92
CA ILE A 211 -8.48 -20.96 -5.57
C ILE A 211 -9.39 -20.32 -6.60
N ASN A 212 -10.08 -21.12 -7.41
CA ASN A 212 -11.00 -20.62 -8.44
C ASN A 212 -12.22 -19.95 -7.82
N ASP A 213 -12.80 -20.51 -6.77
CA ASP A 213 -13.93 -19.90 -6.05
C ASP A 213 -13.54 -18.55 -5.44
N LEU A 214 -12.38 -18.46 -4.77
CA LEU A 214 -11.90 -17.20 -4.22
C LEU A 214 -11.67 -16.15 -5.32
N ARG A 215 -11.13 -16.54 -6.46
CA ARG A 215 -10.95 -15.65 -7.63
C ARG A 215 -12.28 -15.13 -8.16
N ILE A 216 -13.29 -15.99 -8.25
CA ILE A 216 -14.64 -15.62 -8.71
C ILE A 216 -15.26 -14.63 -7.71
N ASN A 217 -15.18 -14.88 -6.41
CA ASN A 217 -15.69 -13.99 -5.38
C ASN A 217 -15.03 -12.62 -5.40
N ILE A 218 -13.69 -12.58 -5.51
CA ILE A 218 -12.94 -11.33 -5.64
C ILE A 218 -13.39 -10.55 -6.89
N LYS A 219 -13.54 -11.23 -8.04
CA LYS A 219 -14.04 -10.59 -9.27
C LYS A 219 -15.44 -10.00 -9.10
N LYS A 220 -16.37 -10.73 -8.46
CA LYS A 220 -17.73 -10.24 -8.21
C LYS A 220 -17.78 -9.01 -7.31
N ILE A 221 -16.84 -8.85 -6.40
CA ILE A 221 -16.76 -7.68 -5.50
C ILE A 221 -16.14 -6.48 -6.20
N LEU A 222 -15.20 -6.71 -7.13
CA LEU A 222 -14.42 -5.65 -7.77
C LEU A 222 -15.02 -5.16 -9.10
N LEU A 223 -15.85 -5.96 -9.76
CA LEU A 223 -16.51 -5.71 -11.04
C LEU A 223 -18.03 -5.62 -10.90
#